data_7ba3275213e8cf6d96060ccb5746862b
#
_entry.id   7ba3275213e8cf6d96060ccb5746862b
#
_cell.length_a   1.000
_cell.length_b   1.000
_cell.length_c   1.000
_cell.angle_alpha   90.00
_cell.angle_beta   90.00
_cell.angle_gamma   90.00
#
_symmetry.space_group_name_H-M   'P 1'
#
loop_
_entity.id
_entity.type
_entity.pdbx_description
1 polymer ?
#
loop_
_entity_poly.entity_id
_entity_poly.type
_entity_poly.pdbx_seq_one_letter_code
_entity_poly.pdbx_strand_id
1 'polypeptide(L)'
;MRASQEEPARGEVPGRRRVEGGAAVVDFVLVLVPLLILTLGVLQVAFTVFVKTTATDGVSAGARVGAEFGHGPGDGAGYAAALLGHSLGSAAGQSVTGGLDGGGTVVVVRARVPVTFLGLVPLGPASLTVTGHAVREQP
;
A
#
# COMPACT_ATOMS: atom_id res chain seq x y z
N MET A 1 -69.69 17.96 52.77
CA MET A 1 -68.51 18.82 52.42
C MET A 1 -67.33 17.92 52.15
N ARG A 2 -67.10 17.62 50.86
CA ARG A 2 -65.94 16.76 50.40
C ARG A 2 -64.94 17.69 49.76
N ALA A 3 -63.76 17.77 50.34
CA ALA A 3 -62.65 18.47 49.77
C ALA A 3 -62.01 17.56 48.73
N SER A 4 -62.04 17.97 47.45
CA SER A 4 -61.32 17.36 46.35
C SER A 4 -59.84 17.74 46.46
N GLN A 5 -58.99 16.76 46.67
CA GLN A 5 -57.53 16.94 46.58
C GLN A 5 -57.17 16.85 45.12
N GLU A 6 -56.79 17.95 44.55
CA GLU A 6 -56.16 18.02 43.25
C GLU A 6 -54.67 17.55 43.37
N GLU A 7 -54.34 16.45 42.69
CA GLU A 7 -53.05 15.93 42.56
C GLU A 7 -52.24 16.80 41.55
N PRO A 8 -51.05 17.31 41.90
CA PRO A 8 -50.30 18.12 40.96
C PRO A 8 -49.70 17.21 39.87
N ALA A 9 -50.04 17.53 38.61
CA ALA A 9 -49.46 16.94 37.42
C ALA A 9 -47.94 17.02 37.47
N ARG A 10 -47.28 15.86 37.45
CA ARG A 10 -45.82 15.73 37.25
C ARG A 10 -45.50 16.29 35.90
N GLY A 11 -44.86 17.48 35.89
CA GLY A 11 -44.30 18.07 34.70
C GLY A 11 -43.20 17.16 34.13
N GLU A 12 -43.46 16.59 32.97
CA GLU A 12 -42.43 15.97 32.16
C GLU A 12 -41.41 17.03 31.75
N VAL A 13 -40.14 16.83 32.14
CA VAL A 13 -39.03 17.69 31.77
C VAL A 13 -38.57 17.27 30.36
N PRO A 14 -38.85 18.06 29.30
CA PRO A 14 -38.58 17.65 27.92
C PRO A 14 -37.12 17.81 27.48
N GLY A 15 -36.21 18.01 28.44
CA GLY A 15 -34.80 18.34 28.13
C GLY A 15 -33.84 17.16 28.01
N ARG A 16 -34.18 15.97 28.50
CA ARG A 16 -33.21 14.86 28.65
C ARG A 16 -32.91 14.08 27.37
N ARG A 17 -33.84 13.98 26.44
CA ARG A 17 -33.71 13.19 25.22
C ARG A 17 -32.71 13.76 24.18
N ARG A 18 -32.44 15.06 24.17
CA ARG A 18 -31.51 15.68 23.21
C ARG A 18 -30.06 15.50 23.57
N VAL A 19 -29.74 15.33 24.85
CA VAL A 19 -28.35 15.16 25.32
C VAL A 19 -27.87 13.73 25.09
N GLU A 20 -28.75 12.74 25.19
CA GLU A 20 -28.45 11.32 24.99
C GLU A 20 -28.12 11.00 23.52
N GLY A 21 -28.77 11.67 22.55
CA GLY A 21 -28.48 11.49 21.13
C GLY A 21 -27.09 12.03 20.72
N GLY A 22 -26.66 13.13 21.35
CA GLY A 22 -25.34 13.70 21.09
C GLY A 22 -24.20 12.85 21.65
N ALA A 23 -24.35 12.29 22.83
CA ALA A 23 -23.37 11.42 23.47
C ALA A 23 -23.14 10.13 22.66
N ALA A 24 -24.21 9.50 22.17
CA ALA A 24 -24.13 8.28 21.36
C ALA A 24 -23.38 8.51 20.02
N VAL A 25 -23.55 9.68 19.39
CA VAL A 25 -22.83 10.04 18.16
C VAL A 25 -21.34 10.25 18.45
N VAL A 26 -21.00 10.90 19.56
CA VAL A 26 -19.61 11.11 19.97
C VAL A 26 -18.91 9.78 20.27
N ASP A 27 -19.58 8.88 21.01
CA ASP A 27 -19.06 7.54 21.31
C ASP A 27 -18.84 6.72 20.03
N PHE A 28 -19.79 6.80 19.08
CA PHE A 28 -19.66 6.13 17.79
C PHE A 28 -18.45 6.63 17.00
N VAL A 29 -18.27 7.95 16.89
CA VAL A 29 -17.14 8.55 16.17
C VAL A 29 -15.81 8.21 16.85
N LEU A 30 -15.77 8.19 18.19
CA LEU A 30 -14.59 7.86 18.96
C LEU A 30 -14.10 6.44 18.69
N VAL A 31 -14.99 5.49 18.44
CA VAL A 31 -14.64 4.11 18.09
C VAL A 31 -14.39 3.97 16.59
N LEU A 32 -15.15 4.66 15.75
CA LEU A 32 -15.06 4.56 14.30
C LEU A 32 -13.71 5.06 13.78
N VAL A 33 -13.22 6.20 14.29
CA VAL A 33 -11.97 6.81 13.82
C VAL A 33 -10.76 5.89 14.02
N PRO A 34 -10.48 5.34 15.21
CA PRO A 34 -9.36 4.41 15.38
C PRO A 34 -9.52 3.12 14.58
N LEU A 35 -10.75 2.62 14.42
CA LEU A 35 -11.03 1.45 13.59
C LEU A 35 -10.70 1.72 12.11
N LEU A 36 -11.05 2.91 11.61
CA LEU A 36 -10.73 3.32 10.25
C LEU A 36 -9.23 3.44 10.05
N ILE A 37 -8.50 4.05 10.99
CA ILE A 37 -7.04 4.18 10.96
C ILE A 37 -6.37 2.80 10.94
N LEU A 38 -6.85 1.89 11.78
CA LEU A 38 -6.34 0.51 11.83
C LEU A 38 -6.57 -0.21 10.49
N THR A 39 -7.76 -0.10 9.94
CA THR A 39 -8.11 -0.71 8.64
C THR A 39 -7.24 -0.16 7.51
N LEU A 40 -7.06 1.17 7.45
CA LEU A 40 -6.17 1.80 6.48
C LEU A 40 -4.71 1.35 6.67
N GLY A 41 -4.25 1.20 7.91
CA GLY A 41 -2.91 0.70 8.22
C GLY A 41 -2.68 -0.71 7.68
N VAL A 42 -3.63 -1.63 7.89
CA VAL A 42 -3.57 -3.00 7.36
C VAL A 42 -3.56 -2.97 5.82
N LEU A 43 -4.39 -2.14 5.21
CA LEU A 43 -4.44 -2.00 3.75
C LEU A 43 -3.11 -1.48 3.17
N GLN A 44 -2.45 -0.53 3.84
CA GLN A 44 -1.13 -0.03 3.43
C GLN A 44 -0.05 -1.11 3.48
N VAL A 45 -0.03 -1.93 4.53
CA VAL A 45 0.91 -3.06 4.62
C VAL A 45 0.68 -4.05 3.49
N ALA A 46 -0.57 -4.45 3.25
CA ALA A 46 -0.93 -5.37 2.17
C ALA A 46 -0.50 -4.82 0.80
N PHE A 47 -0.75 -3.53 0.55
CA PHE A 47 -0.33 -2.88 -0.71
C PHE A 47 1.19 -2.84 -0.86
N THR A 48 1.93 -2.54 0.20
CA THR A 48 3.41 -2.52 0.17
C THR A 48 3.98 -3.90 -0.15
N VAL A 49 3.43 -4.96 0.46
CA VAL A 49 3.81 -6.34 0.17
C VAL A 49 3.50 -6.69 -1.28
N PHE A 50 2.32 -6.33 -1.78
CA PHE A 50 1.93 -6.54 -3.17
C PHE A 50 2.91 -5.89 -4.15
N VAL A 51 3.24 -4.61 -3.95
CA VAL A 51 4.21 -3.88 -4.80
C VAL A 51 5.58 -4.55 -4.75
N LYS A 52 6.04 -4.94 -3.56
CA LYS A 52 7.34 -5.63 -3.40
C LYS A 52 7.38 -6.95 -4.16
N THR A 53 6.35 -7.78 -4.02
CA THR A 53 6.28 -9.10 -4.68
C THR A 53 6.27 -8.93 -6.20
N THR A 54 5.36 -8.08 -6.72
CA THR A 54 5.26 -7.80 -8.16
C THR A 54 6.56 -7.24 -8.73
N ALA A 55 7.21 -6.32 -8.01
CA ALA A 55 8.49 -5.78 -8.45
C ALA A 55 9.62 -6.83 -8.45
N THR A 56 9.67 -7.70 -7.43
CA THR A 56 10.66 -8.78 -7.36
C THR A 56 10.47 -9.78 -8.49
N ASP A 57 9.23 -10.15 -8.78
CA ASP A 57 8.90 -11.07 -9.88
C ASP A 57 9.30 -10.46 -11.24
N GLY A 58 9.00 -9.18 -11.45
CA GLY A 58 9.35 -8.46 -12.67
C GLY A 58 10.86 -8.38 -12.93
N VAL A 59 11.65 -8.02 -11.92
CA VAL A 59 13.13 -7.97 -12.07
C VAL A 59 13.76 -9.36 -12.20
N SER A 60 13.18 -10.38 -11.57
CA SER A 60 13.65 -11.76 -11.68
C SER A 60 13.36 -12.32 -13.08
N ALA A 61 12.19 -12.05 -13.63
CA ALA A 61 11.85 -12.39 -15.01
C ALA A 61 12.77 -11.68 -16.00
N GLY A 62 13.02 -10.38 -15.81
CA GLY A 62 13.96 -9.62 -16.63
C GLY A 62 15.39 -10.14 -16.56
N ALA A 63 15.87 -10.51 -15.36
CA ALA A 63 17.20 -11.09 -15.21
C ALA A 63 17.35 -12.40 -16.00
N ARG A 64 16.33 -13.26 -16.02
CA ARG A 64 16.30 -14.49 -16.82
C ARG A 64 16.38 -14.20 -18.31
N VAL A 65 15.55 -13.28 -18.82
CA VAL A 65 15.60 -12.87 -20.23
C VAL A 65 16.98 -12.33 -20.61
N GLY A 66 17.57 -11.48 -19.76
CA GLY A 66 18.92 -10.95 -20.01
C GLY A 66 20.04 -11.99 -19.90
N ALA A 67 19.79 -13.14 -19.25
CA ALA A 67 20.75 -14.24 -19.10
C ALA A 67 20.70 -15.26 -20.25
N GLU A 68 19.62 -15.25 -21.05
CA GLU A 68 19.47 -16.14 -22.21
C GLU A 68 20.54 -15.87 -23.25
N PHE A 69 20.88 -16.93 -24.02
CA PHE A 69 21.88 -16.83 -25.10
C PHE A 69 21.47 -15.78 -26.15
N GLY A 70 22.39 -14.90 -26.49
CA GLY A 70 22.12 -13.80 -27.44
C GLY A 70 21.48 -12.54 -26.85
N HIS A 71 21.10 -12.57 -25.57
CA HIS A 71 20.58 -11.41 -24.86
C HIS A 71 21.61 -10.82 -23.89
N GLY A 72 21.33 -9.63 -23.40
CA GLY A 72 22.20 -8.94 -22.45
C GLY A 72 21.43 -8.26 -21.30
N PRO A 73 22.16 -7.69 -20.34
CA PRO A 73 21.54 -7.03 -19.19
C PRO A 73 20.58 -5.88 -19.57
N GLY A 74 20.85 -5.23 -20.72
CA GLY A 74 20.00 -4.18 -21.27
C GLY A 74 18.64 -4.71 -21.72
N ASP A 75 18.62 -5.86 -22.39
CA ASP A 75 17.38 -6.51 -22.85
C ASP A 75 16.55 -6.97 -21.66
N GLY A 76 17.22 -7.56 -20.65
CA GLY A 76 16.59 -7.93 -19.40
C GLY A 76 15.99 -6.75 -18.64
N ALA A 77 16.70 -5.63 -18.60
CA ALA A 77 16.20 -4.39 -17.99
C ALA A 77 15.00 -3.83 -18.77
N GLY A 78 15.04 -3.83 -20.10
CA GLY A 78 13.95 -3.40 -20.97
C GLY A 78 12.69 -4.24 -20.75
N TYR A 79 12.83 -5.56 -20.67
CA TYR A 79 11.72 -6.46 -20.38
C TYR A 79 11.11 -6.20 -19.01
N ALA A 80 11.95 -6.10 -17.97
CA ALA A 80 11.50 -5.80 -16.61
C ALA A 80 10.80 -4.42 -16.55
N ALA A 81 11.34 -3.41 -17.25
CA ALA A 81 10.78 -2.07 -17.30
C ALA A 81 9.37 -2.07 -17.93
N ALA A 82 9.19 -2.80 -19.03
CA ALA A 82 7.89 -2.95 -19.67
C ALA A 82 6.87 -3.64 -18.75
N LEU A 83 7.29 -4.73 -18.09
CA LEU A 83 6.43 -5.50 -17.18
C LEU A 83 6.03 -4.67 -15.95
N LEU A 84 6.98 -3.99 -15.31
CA LEU A 84 6.72 -3.14 -14.14
C LEU A 84 5.91 -1.90 -14.51
N GLY A 85 6.18 -1.30 -15.67
CA GLY A 85 5.40 -0.18 -16.19
C GLY A 85 3.94 -0.52 -16.42
N HIS A 86 3.67 -1.75 -16.87
CA HIS A 86 2.32 -2.25 -17.08
C HIS A 86 1.58 -2.58 -15.77
N SER A 87 2.31 -3.16 -14.81
CA SER A 87 1.73 -3.66 -13.54
C SER A 87 1.65 -2.60 -12.45
N LEU A 88 2.66 -1.74 -12.33
CA LEU A 88 2.82 -0.77 -11.23
C LEU A 88 2.81 0.70 -11.71
N GLY A 89 2.68 0.92 -13.01
CA GLY A 89 2.67 2.25 -13.62
C GLY A 89 4.03 2.67 -14.19
N SER A 90 4.00 3.63 -15.12
CA SER A 90 5.16 4.06 -15.91
C SER A 90 6.36 4.51 -15.07
N ALA A 91 6.13 5.12 -13.90
CA ALA A 91 7.20 5.55 -13.00
C ALA A 91 8.05 4.37 -12.46
N ALA A 92 7.45 3.20 -12.26
CA ALA A 92 8.15 1.99 -11.83
C ALA A 92 9.05 1.43 -12.95
N GLY A 93 8.59 1.49 -14.20
CA GLY A 93 9.35 1.04 -15.37
C GLY A 93 10.56 1.93 -15.70
N GLN A 94 10.50 3.22 -15.40
CA GLN A 94 11.60 4.17 -15.69
C GLN A 94 12.84 4.00 -14.79
N SER A 95 12.71 3.31 -13.69
CA SER A 95 13.76 3.15 -12.67
C SER A 95 14.41 1.76 -12.69
N VAL A 96 14.42 1.10 -13.85
CA VAL A 96 15.00 -0.24 -14.02
C VAL A 96 16.35 -0.14 -14.70
N THR A 97 17.35 -0.83 -14.14
CA THR A 97 18.71 -0.91 -14.67
C THR A 97 19.19 -2.35 -14.73
N GLY A 98 19.91 -2.69 -15.79
CA GLY A 98 20.57 -3.99 -15.94
C GLY A 98 22.09 -3.87 -15.82
N GLY A 99 22.74 -4.88 -15.27
CA GLY A 99 24.18 -4.96 -15.13
C GLY A 99 24.68 -6.40 -15.11
N LEU A 100 26.00 -6.55 -15.10
CA LEU A 100 26.67 -7.84 -14.93
C LEU A 100 27.39 -7.85 -13.59
N ASP A 101 27.37 -8.98 -12.92
CA ASP A 101 28.12 -9.27 -11.70
C ASP A 101 28.87 -10.60 -11.81
N GLY A 102 29.69 -10.93 -10.81
CA GLY A 102 30.44 -12.21 -10.80
C GLY A 102 31.38 -12.39 -11.97
N GLY A 103 32.09 -11.34 -12.41
CA GLY A 103 33.00 -11.42 -13.56
C GLY A 103 32.31 -11.58 -14.91
N GLY A 104 31.03 -11.16 -15.01
CA GLY A 104 30.25 -11.23 -16.24
C GLY A 104 29.38 -12.48 -16.38
N THR A 105 29.34 -13.32 -15.36
CA THR A 105 28.60 -14.59 -15.37
C THR A 105 27.16 -14.46 -14.85
N VAL A 106 26.84 -13.36 -14.15
CA VAL A 106 25.52 -13.15 -13.57
C VAL A 106 24.91 -11.86 -14.13
N VAL A 107 23.70 -11.97 -14.66
CA VAL A 107 22.90 -10.80 -15.03
C VAL A 107 22.14 -10.33 -13.79
N VAL A 108 22.24 -9.05 -13.52
CA VAL A 108 21.57 -8.39 -12.39
C VAL A 108 20.64 -7.32 -12.93
N VAL A 109 19.35 -7.40 -12.57
CA VAL A 109 18.38 -6.37 -12.89
C VAL A 109 17.92 -5.73 -11.59
N ARG A 110 17.99 -4.41 -11.50
CA ARG A 110 17.53 -3.62 -10.34
C ARG A 110 16.41 -2.69 -10.76
N ALA A 111 15.40 -2.61 -9.92
CA ALA A 111 14.34 -1.64 -10.05
C ALA A 111 14.19 -0.84 -8.75
N ARG A 112 13.98 0.47 -8.91
CA ARG A 112 13.59 1.36 -7.82
C ARG A 112 12.14 1.77 -8.03
N VAL A 113 11.25 1.27 -7.19
CA VAL A 113 9.81 1.52 -7.29
C VAL A 113 9.43 2.57 -6.25
N PRO A 114 8.86 3.71 -6.67
CA PRO A 114 8.32 4.66 -5.71
C PRO A 114 7.10 4.07 -5.01
N VAL A 115 7.10 4.09 -3.70
CA VAL A 115 5.96 3.66 -2.87
C VAL A 115 5.25 4.90 -2.37
N THR A 116 4.07 5.16 -2.90
CA THR A 116 3.24 6.27 -2.42
C THR A 116 2.40 5.76 -1.26
N PHE A 117 2.70 6.24 -0.05
CA PHE A 117 1.83 5.97 1.09
C PHE A 117 0.52 6.76 0.95
N LEU A 118 -0.61 6.08 1.09
CA LEU A 118 -1.91 6.74 1.15
C LEU A 118 -2.00 7.58 2.44
N GLY A 119 -1.54 8.75 2.36
CA GLY A 119 -1.72 10.03 2.93
C GLY A 119 -2.22 10.24 4.34
N LEU A 120 -1.99 9.43 5.36
CA LEU A 120 -2.27 9.85 6.74
C LEU A 120 -1.00 10.30 7.50
N VAL A 121 0.18 9.93 7.03
CA VAL A 121 1.44 10.41 7.60
C VAL A 121 2.35 10.79 6.44
N PRO A 122 2.84 12.03 6.36
CA PRO A 122 3.80 12.45 5.34
C PRO A 122 5.18 11.88 5.70
N LEU A 123 5.40 10.61 5.40
CA LEU A 123 6.70 9.93 5.59
C LEU A 123 7.69 10.20 4.45
N GLY A 124 7.45 11.22 3.63
CA GLY A 124 8.31 11.55 2.50
C GLY A 124 8.25 10.54 1.35
N PRO A 125 8.97 10.76 0.26
CA PRO A 125 9.04 9.84 -0.87
C PRO A 125 9.82 8.59 -0.45
N ALA A 126 9.13 7.50 -0.16
CA ALA A 126 9.74 6.21 0.06
C ALA A 126 9.92 5.48 -1.28
N SER A 127 11.08 4.88 -1.49
CA SER A 127 11.36 4.02 -2.64
C SER A 127 11.80 2.65 -2.18
N LEU A 128 11.25 1.62 -2.82
CA LEU A 128 11.64 0.24 -2.63
C LEU A 128 12.62 -0.14 -3.73
N THR A 129 13.82 -0.64 -3.37
CA THR A 129 14.77 -1.20 -4.32
C THR A 129 14.66 -2.72 -4.30
N VAL A 130 14.44 -3.32 -5.46
CA VAL A 130 14.43 -4.77 -5.66
C VAL A 130 15.49 -5.17 -6.67
N THR A 131 16.03 -6.39 -6.53
CA THR A 131 17.10 -6.89 -7.38
C THR A 131 16.80 -8.33 -7.77
N GLY A 132 16.86 -8.62 -9.07
CA GLY A 132 16.79 -9.97 -9.63
C GLY A 132 18.17 -10.42 -10.16
N HIS A 133 18.47 -11.68 -10.05
CA HIS A 133 19.73 -12.28 -10.49
C HIS A 133 19.45 -13.51 -11.35
N ALA A 134 20.21 -13.69 -12.43
CA ALA A 134 20.19 -14.91 -13.21
C ALA A 134 21.61 -15.24 -13.72
N VAL A 135 21.96 -16.50 -13.70
CA VAL A 135 23.25 -16.99 -14.27
C VAL A 135 23.13 -16.95 -15.79
N ARG A 136 24.13 -16.38 -16.44
CA ARG A 136 24.20 -16.27 -17.90
C ARG A 136 24.44 -17.62 -18.52
N GLU A 137 23.67 -17.95 -19.55
CA GLU A 137 23.94 -19.10 -20.39
C GLU A 137 25.21 -18.86 -21.23
N GLN A 138 26.14 -19.78 -21.15
CA GLN A 138 27.33 -19.78 -21.97
C GLN A 138 27.16 -20.80 -23.10
N PRO A 139 27.69 -20.54 -24.29
CA PRO A 139 27.65 -21.49 -25.40
C PRO A 139 28.45 -22.76 -25.12
#